data_2a028c7858a6c36b71ebb73f6c6e859b
#
_entry.id   2a028c7858a6c36b71ebb73f6c6e859b
#
_cell.length_a   1.000
_cell.length_b   1.000
_cell.length_c   1.000
_cell.angle_alpha   90.00
_cell.angle_beta   90.00
_cell.angle_gamma   90.00
#
_symmetry.space_group_name_H-M   'P 1'
#
loop_
_entity.id
_entity.type
_entity.pdbx_description
1 polymer ?
#
loop_
_entity_poly.entity_id
_entity_poly.type
_entity_poly.pdbx_seq_one_letter_code
_entity_poly.pdbx_strand_id
1 'polypeptide(L)'
;MLNTERKPITGKRVQLMATCLCDAFYDDVAAATVQVLEYLGVEVVFPEGQTCCGQPAFNGGDWAASRKVVRHTVKTFAGEEPVVVPSGSCAAMMFHGAVLEFEKEPDLGEVEALGRRTWELGDFIVNGLGVKTWPGRFEATVAFHRSCHSRGTNSSAAAAALLGSVAGLKIVEFGEAEQCCGFGGTFS
;
A
#
# COMPACT_ATOMS: atom_id res chain seq x y z
N MET A 1 -6.14 -6.80 -16.32
CA MET A 1 -4.70 -6.52 -16.12
C MET A 1 -4.62 -5.51 -14.97
N LEU A 2 -3.77 -5.73 -13.97
CA LEU A 2 -3.62 -4.76 -12.86
C LEU A 2 -3.08 -3.44 -13.42
N ASN A 3 -3.72 -2.33 -13.08
CA ASN A 3 -3.20 -1.02 -13.46
C ASN A 3 -2.04 -0.67 -12.54
N THR A 4 -0.81 -0.77 -13.07
CA THR A 4 0.43 -0.43 -12.35
C THR A 4 0.89 0.99 -12.65
N GLU A 5 0.25 1.69 -13.58
CA GLU A 5 0.56 3.09 -13.86
C GLU A 5 0.14 3.97 -12.70
N ARG A 6 1.06 4.77 -12.21
CA ARG A 6 0.84 5.77 -11.18
C ARG A 6 1.00 7.16 -11.76
N LYS A 7 0.25 8.10 -11.19
CA LYS A 7 0.41 9.52 -11.52
C LYS A 7 1.83 9.93 -11.10
N PRO A 8 2.60 10.62 -11.97
CA PRO A 8 3.92 11.12 -11.59
C PRO A 8 3.84 11.97 -10.31
N ILE A 9 4.84 11.81 -9.45
CA ILE A 9 4.91 12.55 -8.20
C ILE A 9 5.36 13.98 -8.49
N THR A 10 4.54 14.93 -8.09
CA THR A 10 4.86 16.36 -8.13
C THR A 10 4.90 16.90 -6.71
N GLY A 11 6.08 17.22 -6.23
CA GLY A 11 6.27 17.71 -4.87
C GLY A 11 6.67 16.63 -3.87
N LYS A 12 6.82 17.03 -2.61
CA LYS A 12 7.28 16.15 -1.51
C LYS A 12 6.26 16.10 -0.38
N ARG A 13 4.98 16.13 -0.70
CA ARG A 13 3.88 16.02 0.28
C ARG A 13 3.01 14.82 -0.09
N VAL A 14 2.67 14.00 0.91
CA VAL A 14 1.84 12.81 0.75
C VAL A 14 0.78 12.73 1.82
N GLN A 15 -0.30 12.02 1.53
CA GLN A 15 -1.29 11.60 2.50
C GLN A 15 -0.98 10.16 2.94
N LEU A 16 -0.89 9.91 4.24
CA LEU A 16 -0.69 8.57 4.77
C LEU A 16 -2.03 7.86 5.00
N MET A 17 -2.22 6.72 4.35
CA MET A 17 -3.27 5.76 4.69
C MET A 17 -2.69 4.74 5.67
N ALA A 18 -2.91 4.94 6.97
CA ALA A 18 -2.31 4.08 8.01
C ALA A 18 -2.81 2.63 7.95
N THR A 19 -4.02 2.40 7.51
CA THR A 19 -4.74 1.12 7.49
C THR A 19 -5.31 0.70 8.85
N CYS A 20 -6.42 -0.04 8.83
CA CYS A 20 -7.08 -0.47 10.06
C CYS A 20 -6.22 -1.44 10.90
N LEU A 21 -5.34 -2.22 10.27
CA LEU A 21 -4.46 -3.13 11.01
C LEU A 21 -3.31 -2.38 11.70
N CYS A 22 -2.73 -1.37 11.05
CA CYS A 22 -1.72 -0.54 11.71
C CYS A 22 -2.35 0.25 12.87
N ASP A 23 -3.55 0.81 12.65
CA ASP A 23 -4.24 1.57 13.71
C ASP A 23 -4.59 0.71 14.93
N ALA A 24 -5.04 -0.54 14.71
CA ALA A 24 -5.53 -1.40 15.78
C ALA A 24 -4.43 -2.25 16.46
N PHE A 25 -3.37 -2.64 15.75
CA PHE A 25 -2.43 -3.67 16.22
C PHE A 25 -0.95 -3.37 15.94
N TYR A 26 -0.65 -2.48 15.01
CA TYR A 26 0.71 -2.23 14.52
C TYR A 26 0.97 -0.73 14.35
N ASP A 27 0.68 0.05 15.37
CA ASP A 27 0.88 1.51 15.37
C ASP A 27 2.35 1.91 15.16
N ASP A 28 3.29 1.08 15.60
CA ASP A 28 4.71 1.19 15.32
C ASP A 28 5.05 1.17 13.83
N VAL A 29 4.32 0.39 13.02
CA VAL A 29 4.50 0.35 11.55
C VAL A 29 4.07 1.67 10.92
N ALA A 30 2.95 2.24 11.37
CA ALA A 30 2.49 3.54 10.88
C ALA A 30 3.49 4.65 11.26
N ALA A 31 3.95 4.65 12.52
CA ALA A 31 4.95 5.61 13.00
C ALA A 31 6.28 5.48 12.25
N ALA A 32 6.77 4.26 12.04
CA ALA A 32 7.98 4.01 11.24
C ALA A 32 7.82 4.46 9.79
N THR A 33 6.63 4.31 9.20
CA THR A 33 6.34 4.80 7.86
C THR A 33 6.51 6.32 7.76
N VAL A 34 5.97 7.06 8.74
CA VAL A 34 6.15 8.52 8.83
C VAL A 34 7.64 8.86 8.93
N GLN A 35 8.37 8.23 9.86
CA GLN A 35 9.80 8.49 10.07
C GLN A 35 10.64 8.23 8.81
N VAL A 36 10.35 7.15 8.08
CA VAL A 36 11.03 6.82 6.82
C VAL A 36 10.75 7.88 5.75
N LEU A 37 9.50 8.30 5.59
CA LEU A 37 9.12 9.30 4.60
C LEU A 37 9.71 10.68 4.94
N GLU A 38 9.66 11.10 6.20
CA GLU A 38 10.27 12.36 6.67
C GLU A 38 11.79 12.35 6.52
N TYR A 39 12.46 11.23 6.82
CA TYR A 39 13.90 11.05 6.57
C TYR A 39 14.25 11.26 5.08
N LEU A 40 13.37 10.86 4.17
CA LEU A 40 13.52 11.08 2.72
C LEU A 40 13.10 12.49 2.28
N GLY A 41 12.76 13.36 3.22
CA GLY A 41 12.36 14.75 2.97
C GLY A 41 10.94 14.90 2.43
N VAL A 42 10.06 13.95 2.75
CA VAL A 42 8.64 13.96 2.37
C VAL A 42 7.81 14.47 3.54
N GLU A 43 6.97 15.47 3.31
CA GLU A 43 5.97 15.94 4.26
C GLU A 43 4.80 14.95 4.31
N VAL A 44 4.49 14.42 5.48
CA VAL A 44 3.41 13.45 5.67
C VAL A 44 2.19 14.12 6.30
N VAL A 45 1.06 14.03 5.62
CA VAL A 45 -0.24 14.46 6.13
C VAL A 45 -1.07 13.24 6.51
N PHE A 46 -1.71 13.31 7.65
CA PHE A 46 -2.62 12.28 8.13
C PHE A 46 -4.07 12.79 8.04
N PRO A 47 -4.84 12.45 6.99
CA PRO A 47 -6.24 12.83 6.92
C PRO A 47 -7.03 12.20 8.07
N GLU A 48 -7.77 13.02 8.81
CA GLU A 48 -8.65 12.52 9.88
C GLU A 48 -9.86 11.77 9.33
N GLY A 49 -10.40 10.85 10.12
CA GLY A 49 -11.59 10.07 9.74
C GLY A 49 -11.31 8.90 8.82
N GLN A 50 -10.05 8.47 8.71
CA GLN A 50 -9.69 7.25 7.99
C GLN A 50 -10.39 6.03 8.58
N THR A 51 -10.70 5.06 7.71
CA THR A 51 -11.29 3.78 8.08
C THR A 51 -10.57 2.64 7.35
N CYS A 52 -11.20 1.48 7.26
CA CYS A 52 -10.70 0.35 6.48
C CYS A 52 -10.69 0.68 4.97
N CYS A 53 -9.83 0.01 4.20
CA CYS A 53 -9.83 0.09 2.73
C CYS A 53 -11.02 -0.61 2.06
N GLY A 54 -11.83 -1.36 2.79
CA GLY A 54 -12.97 -2.12 2.26
C GLY A 54 -12.67 -3.56 1.86
N GLN A 55 -11.40 -3.98 1.85
CA GLN A 55 -11.00 -5.30 1.35
C GLN A 55 -11.71 -6.49 2.03
N PRO A 56 -11.94 -6.54 3.35
CA PRO A 56 -12.67 -7.66 3.96
C PRO A 56 -14.08 -7.84 3.38
N ALA A 57 -14.83 -6.76 3.20
CA ALA A 57 -16.15 -6.82 2.59
C ALA A 57 -16.08 -7.19 1.10
N PHE A 58 -15.11 -6.64 0.37
CA PHE A 58 -14.86 -6.98 -1.03
C PHE A 58 -14.56 -8.49 -1.19
N ASN A 59 -13.63 -9.04 -0.41
CA ASN A 59 -13.28 -10.46 -0.45
C ASN A 59 -14.43 -11.37 0.00
N GLY A 60 -15.26 -10.91 0.94
CA GLY A 60 -16.44 -11.61 1.40
C GLY A 60 -17.62 -11.58 0.40
N GLY A 61 -17.48 -10.83 -0.70
CA GLY A 61 -18.53 -10.68 -1.72
C GLY A 61 -19.60 -9.64 -1.38
N ASP A 62 -19.51 -8.96 -0.22
CA ASP A 62 -20.40 -7.84 0.12
C ASP A 62 -19.88 -6.52 -0.51
N TRP A 63 -19.98 -6.47 -1.82
CA TRP A 63 -19.55 -5.28 -2.58
C TRP A 63 -20.40 -4.03 -2.26
N ALA A 64 -21.63 -4.22 -1.77
CA ALA A 64 -22.45 -3.07 -1.37
C ALA A 64 -21.87 -2.39 -0.11
N ALA A 65 -21.44 -3.16 0.88
CA ALA A 65 -20.73 -2.64 2.05
C ALA A 65 -19.35 -2.08 1.68
N SER A 66 -18.59 -2.81 0.84
CA SER A 66 -17.28 -2.38 0.37
C SER A 66 -17.36 -1.01 -0.32
N ARG A 67 -18.27 -0.83 -1.27
CA ARG A 67 -18.47 0.46 -1.96
C ARG A 67 -18.80 1.63 -1.02
N LYS A 68 -19.52 1.41 0.08
CA LYS A 68 -19.75 2.45 1.09
C LYS A 68 -18.44 2.91 1.75
N VAL A 69 -17.59 1.95 2.09
CA VAL A 69 -16.27 2.22 2.68
C VAL A 69 -15.38 2.93 1.68
N VAL A 70 -15.31 2.47 0.42
CA VAL A 70 -14.50 3.10 -0.63
C VAL A 70 -14.96 4.54 -0.91
N ARG A 71 -16.27 4.81 -0.97
CA ARG A 71 -16.79 6.18 -1.10
C ARG A 71 -16.37 7.10 0.05
N HIS A 72 -16.34 6.56 1.26
CA HIS A 72 -15.82 7.28 2.41
C HIS A 72 -14.32 7.56 2.25
N THR A 73 -13.54 6.56 1.85
CA THR A 73 -12.10 6.69 1.60
C THR A 73 -11.80 7.75 0.53
N VAL A 74 -12.54 7.76 -0.59
CA VAL A 74 -12.39 8.79 -1.64
C VAL A 74 -12.57 10.20 -1.07
N LYS A 75 -13.57 10.40 -0.21
CA LYS A 75 -13.83 11.70 0.43
C LYS A 75 -12.75 12.08 1.45
N THR A 76 -12.30 11.11 2.25
CA THR A 76 -11.27 11.31 3.28
C THR A 76 -9.92 11.69 2.66
N PHE A 77 -9.55 11.02 1.57
CA PHE A 77 -8.32 11.29 0.84
C PHE A 77 -8.55 12.25 -0.33
N ALA A 78 -9.28 13.33 -0.11
CA ALA A 78 -9.47 14.36 -1.13
C ALA A 78 -8.14 15.04 -1.49
N GLY A 79 -8.09 15.67 -2.68
CA GLY A 79 -6.90 16.37 -3.17
C GLY A 79 -6.13 15.59 -4.23
N GLU A 80 -4.92 16.07 -4.54
CA GLU A 80 -4.09 15.56 -5.63
C GLU A 80 -2.79 14.90 -5.17
N GLU A 81 -2.48 14.99 -3.88
CA GLU A 81 -1.27 14.43 -3.29
C GLU A 81 -1.26 12.90 -3.43
N PRO A 82 -0.09 12.27 -3.60
CA PRO A 82 0.03 10.83 -3.52
C PRO A 82 -0.49 10.30 -2.18
N VAL A 83 -1.16 9.17 -2.19
CA VAL A 83 -1.55 8.42 -0.99
C VAL A 83 -0.58 7.27 -0.81
N VAL A 84 0.14 7.25 0.31
CA VAL A 84 1.10 6.20 0.63
C VAL A 84 0.51 5.24 1.65
N VAL A 85 0.64 3.94 1.39
CA VAL A 85 0.01 2.87 2.19
C VAL A 85 1.08 1.85 2.59
N PRO A 86 1.35 1.61 3.88
CA PRO A 86 2.30 0.58 4.32
C PRO A 86 1.68 -0.83 4.30
N SER A 87 0.94 -1.14 3.23
CA SER A 87 0.24 -2.43 3.09
C SER A 87 -0.03 -2.71 1.60
N GLY A 88 0.59 -3.75 1.09
CA GLY A 88 0.38 -4.18 -0.31
C GLY A 88 -1.07 -4.56 -0.61
N SER A 89 -1.78 -5.17 0.35
CA SER A 89 -3.17 -5.57 0.15
C SER A 89 -4.13 -4.38 0.12
N CYS A 90 -3.96 -3.40 1.01
CA CYS A 90 -4.77 -2.19 1.00
C CYS A 90 -4.48 -1.32 -0.23
N ALA A 91 -3.21 -1.21 -0.63
CA ALA A 91 -2.86 -0.52 -1.87
C ALA A 91 -3.51 -1.20 -3.08
N ALA A 92 -3.42 -2.53 -3.20
CA ALA A 92 -4.07 -3.29 -4.27
C ALA A 92 -5.59 -3.13 -4.26
N MET A 93 -6.22 -3.05 -3.08
CA MET A 93 -7.64 -2.74 -2.98
C MET A 93 -7.96 -1.39 -3.62
N MET A 94 -7.19 -0.35 -3.34
CA MET A 94 -7.46 0.99 -3.88
C MET A 94 -7.27 1.09 -5.39
N PHE A 95 -6.21 0.52 -5.95
CA PHE A 95 -5.95 0.67 -7.38
C PHE A 95 -6.51 -0.45 -8.27
N HIS A 96 -7.05 -1.52 -7.68
CA HIS A 96 -7.61 -2.64 -8.42
C HIS A 96 -8.99 -3.08 -7.93
N GLY A 97 -9.10 -3.54 -6.67
CA GLY A 97 -10.37 -4.08 -6.14
C GLY A 97 -11.50 -3.05 -6.17
N ALA A 98 -11.22 -1.83 -5.70
CA ALA A 98 -12.19 -0.75 -5.72
C ALA A 98 -12.61 -0.39 -7.16
N VAL A 99 -11.68 -0.28 -8.09
CA VAL A 99 -11.98 -0.01 -9.49
C VAL A 99 -12.89 -1.10 -10.08
N LEU A 100 -12.59 -2.38 -9.80
CA LEU A 100 -13.40 -3.50 -10.26
C LEU A 100 -14.85 -3.45 -9.76
N GLU A 101 -15.05 -3.20 -8.46
CA GLU A 101 -16.40 -3.18 -7.89
C GLU A 101 -17.21 -1.94 -8.29
N PHE A 102 -16.54 -0.89 -8.81
CA PHE A 102 -17.15 0.35 -9.29
C PHE A 102 -17.35 0.41 -10.81
N GLU A 103 -17.00 -0.62 -11.58
CA GLU A 103 -17.10 -0.61 -13.05
C GLU A 103 -18.46 -0.14 -13.61
N LYS A 104 -19.53 -0.34 -12.85
CA LYS A 104 -20.91 0.05 -13.26
C LYS A 104 -21.47 1.19 -12.39
N GLU A 105 -20.67 1.79 -11.55
CA GLU A 105 -21.09 2.86 -10.65
C GLU A 105 -20.78 4.25 -11.26
N PRO A 106 -21.63 5.26 -11.00
CA PRO A 106 -21.45 6.59 -11.60
C PRO A 106 -20.18 7.31 -11.12
N ASP A 107 -19.66 6.94 -9.98
CA ASP A 107 -18.49 7.52 -9.31
C ASP A 107 -17.18 6.76 -9.56
N LEU A 108 -17.14 5.86 -10.56
CA LEU A 108 -15.93 5.13 -10.97
C LEU A 108 -14.74 6.08 -11.20
N GLY A 109 -14.94 7.20 -11.86
CA GLY A 109 -13.85 8.13 -12.18
C GLY A 109 -13.13 8.70 -10.95
N GLU A 110 -13.85 8.92 -9.84
CA GLU A 110 -13.28 9.38 -8.57
C GLU A 110 -12.45 8.26 -7.92
N VAL A 111 -12.95 7.03 -7.97
CA VAL A 111 -12.25 5.84 -7.45
C VAL A 111 -10.96 5.57 -8.25
N GLU A 112 -11.02 5.64 -9.57
CA GLU A 112 -9.84 5.52 -10.42
C GLU A 112 -8.82 6.64 -10.16
N ALA A 113 -9.28 7.87 -9.95
CA ALA A 113 -8.39 8.98 -9.64
C ALA A 113 -7.63 8.74 -8.33
N LEU A 114 -8.31 8.26 -7.29
CA LEU A 114 -7.66 7.85 -6.04
C LEU A 114 -6.71 6.68 -6.27
N GLY A 115 -7.12 5.65 -7.00
CA GLY A 115 -6.29 4.48 -7.31
C GLY A 115 -4.98 4.87 -8.02
N ARG A 116 -5.02 5.77 -9.00
CA ARG A 116 -3.83 6.21 -9.75
C ARG A 116 -2.80 6.97 -8.91
N ARG A 117 -3.18 7.57 -7.80
CA ARG A 117 -2.28 8.26 -6.88
C ARG A 117 -1.98 7.48 -5.60
N THR A 118 -2.54 6.28 -5.45
CA THR A 118 -2.24 5.38 -4.32
C THR A 118 -1.01 4.55 -4.60
N TRP A 119 -0.08 4.55 -3.67
CA TRP A 119 1.20 3.86 -3.73
C TRP A 119 1.37 2.95 -2.52
N GLU A 120 1.86 1.76 -2.74
CA GLU A 120 2.45 0.99 -1.65
C GLU A 120 3.79 1.62 -1.26
N LEU A 121 4.14 1.57 0.03
CA LEU A 121 5.30 2.27 0.60
C LEU A 121 6.62 1.97 -0.13
N GLY A 122 6.95 0.70 -0.37
CA GLY A 122 8.18 0.31 -1.06
C GLY A 122 8.19 0.78 -2.51
N ASP A 123 7.07 0.64 -3.20
CA ASP A 123 6.88 1.13 -4.57
C ASP A 123 7.02 2.66 -4.64
N PHE A 124 6.46 3.38 -3.68
CA PHE A 124 6.61 4.83 -3.57
C PHE A 124 8.07 5.26 -3.39
N ILE A 125 8.80 4.61 -2.49
CA ILE A 125 10.22 4.93 -2.24
C ILE A 125 11.06 4.67 -3.48
N VAL A 126 10.91 3.50 -4.10
CA VAL A 126 11.77 3.09 -5.22
C VAL A 126 11.38 3.77 -6.53
N ASN A 127 10.12 3.69 -6.90
CA ASN A 127 9.64 4.14 -8.21
C ASN A 127 9.07 5.57 -8.17
N GLY A 128 8.54 6.00 -7.04
CA GLY A 128 8.04 7.34 -6.85
C GLY A 128 9.16 8.35 -6.57
N LEU A 129 9.98 8.08 -5.56
CA LEU A 129 11.08 8.98 -5.15
C LEU A 129 12.42 8.67 -5.84
N GLY A 130 12.55 7.53 -6.53
CA GLY A 130 13.79 7.11 -7.18
C GLY A 130 14.88 6.61 -6.21
N VAL A 131 14.53 6.32 -4.96
CA VAL A 131 15.47 5.83 -3.93
C VAL A 131 15.64 4.33 -4.06
N LYS A 132 16.79 3.87 -4.50
CA LYS A 132 17.07 2.45 -4.79
C LYS A 132 17.90 1.76 -3.71
N THR A 133 18.49 2.52 -2.79
CA THR A 133 19.35 2.00 -1.73
C THR A 133 18.97 2.64 -0.40
N TRP A 134 18.97 1.83 0.66
CA TRP A 134 18.73 2.31 2.01
C TRP A 134 20.05 2.42 2.79
N PRO A 135 20.36 3.56 3.41
CA PRO A 135 21.64 3.77 4.08
C PRO A 135 21.74 3.10 5.45
N GLY A 136 20.69 2.45 5.91
CA GLY A 136 20.62 1.80 7.22
C GLY A 136 21.45 0.52 7.29
N ARG A 137 21.67 0.07 8.54
CA ARG A 137 22.29 -1.21 8.85
C ARG A 137 21.40 -2.01 9.80
N PHE A 138 21.18 -3.28 9.50
CA PHE A 138 20.41 -4.18 10.34
C PHE A 138 20.98 -5.61 10.24
N GLU A 139 21.55 -6.12 11.33
CA GLU A 139 22.14 -7.45 11.36
C GLU A 139 21.05 -8.50 11.59
N ALA A 140 20.53 -9.06 10.54
CA ALA A 140 19.50 -10.09 10.61
C ALA A 140 19.52 -11.02 9.40
N THR A 141 19.00 -12.23 9.60
CA THR A 141 18.62 -13.12 8.50
C THR A 141 17.10 -13.11 8.37
N VAL A 142 16.60 -12.78 7.20
CA VAL A 142 15.16 -12.64 6.94
C VAL A 142 14.71 -13.51 5.77
N ALA A 143 13.50 -14.05 5.87
CA ALA A 143 12.80 -14.64 4.74
C ALA A 143 11.74 -13.65 4.25
N PHE A 144 11.71 -13.38 2.95
CA PHE A 144 10.78 -12.42 2.36
C PHE A 144 9.64 -13.13 1.63
N HIS A 145 8.44 -13.10 2.22
CA HIS A 145 7.23 -13.63 1.61
C HIS A 145 6.58 -12.64 0.64
N ARG A 146 6.38 -13.05 -0.59
CA ARG A 146 5.69 -12.26 -1.60
C ARG A 146 4.19 -12.53 -1.57
N SER A 147 3.45 -11.66 -0.92
CA SER A 147 2.00 -11.83 -0.73
C SER A 147 1.24 -11.86 -2.07
N CYS A 148 0.09 -12.53 -2.09
CA CYS A 148 -0.73 -12.68 -3.31
C CYS A 148 -1.17 -11.32 -3.89
N HIS A 149 -1.49 -10.33 -3.06
CA HIS A 149 -1.90 -8.99 -3.51
C HIS A 149 -0.74 -8.13 -4.03
N SER A 150 0.50 -8.52 -3.82
CA SER A 150 1.65 -7.85 -4.44
C SER A 150 2.02 -8.41 -5.82
N ARG A 151 1.41 -9.53 -6.24
CA ARG A 151 1.65 -10.13 -7.55
C ARG A 151 1.14 -9.22 -8.66
N GLY A 152 1.95 -9.07 -9.71
CA GLY A 152 1.64 -8.19 -10.83
C GLY A 152 1.72 -6.70 -10.50
N THR A 153 2.20 -6.34 -9.30
CA THR A 153 2.54 -4.97 -8.89
C THR A 153 4.06 -4.82 -8.76
N ASN A 154 4.53 -3.58 -8.61
CA ASN A 154 5.94 -3.30 -8.37
C ASN A 154 6.36 -3.49 -6.91
N SER A 155 5.42 -3.66 -5.97
CA SER A 155 5.65 -3.63 -4.52
C SER A 155 6.66 -4.68 -4.06
N SER A 156 6.53 -5.94 -4.51
CA SER A 156 7.48 -7.00 -4.12
C SER A 156 8.89 -6.76 -4.63
N ALA A 157 9.04 -6.29 -5.87
CA ALA A 157 10.35 -5.99 -6.44
C ALA A 157 11.00 -4.79 -5.73
N ALA A 158 10.22 -3.76 -5.43
CA ALA A 158 10.67 -2.58 -4.71
C ALA A 158 11.11 -2.93 -3.28
N ALA A 159 10.30 -3.70 -2.55
CA ALA A 159 10.65 -4.17 -1.21
C ALA A 159 11.92 -5.03 -1.20
N ALA A 160 12.05 -5.96 -2.13
CA ALA A 160 13.25 -6.79 -2.26
C ALA A 160 14.50 -5.96 -2.56
N ALA A 161 14.40 -4.95 -3.42
CA ALA A 161 15.51 -4.05 -3.74
C ALA A 161 15.95 -3.23 -2.51
N LEU A 162 15.01 -2.68 -1.75
CA LEU A 162 15.30 -1.93 -0.52
C LEU A 162 15.93 -2.84 0.55
N LEU A 163 15.33 -3.98 0.83
CA LEU A 163 15.85 -4.95 1.80
C LEU A 163 17.25 -5.43 1.42
N GLY A 164 17.48 -5.75 0.15
CA GLY A 164 18.79 -6.18 -0.35
C GLY A 164 19.88 -5.11 -0.27
N SER A 165 19.51 -3.83 -0.10
CA SER A 165 20.44 -2.72 0.05
C SER A 165 20.82 -2.42 1.51
N VAL A 166 20.10 -2.99 2.51
CA VAL A 166 20.36 -2.76 3.93
C VAL A 166 21.63 -3.51 4.34
N ALA A 167 22.63 -2.79 4.83
CA ALA A 167 23.88 -3.39 5.28
C ALA A 167 23.66 -4.36 6.44
N GLY A 168 24.25 -5.55 6.38
CA GLY A 168 24.13 -6.59 7.41
C GLY A 168 22.88 -7.47 7.30
N LEU A 169 21.94 -7.11 6.44
CA LEU A 169 20.75 -7.93 6.21
C LEU A 169 21.06 -9.07 5.23
N LYS A 170 20.74 -10.29 5.64
CA LYS A 170 20.83 -11.48 4.78
C LYS A 170 19.44 -11.97 4.43
N ILE A 171 19.10 -11.92 3.15
CA ILE A 171 17.85 -12.50 2.65
C ILE A 171 18.09 -13.97 2.32
N VAL A 172 17.25 -14.86 2.85
CA VAL A 172 17.28 -16.29 2.55
C VAL A 172 16.00 -16.68 1.80
N GLU A 173 16.16 -17.59 0.86
CA GLU A 173 15.02 -18.20 0.20
C GLU A 173 14.38 -19.28 1.10
N PHE A 174 13.09 -19.46 0.97
CA PHE A 174 12.34 -20.55 1.58
C PHE A 174 11.33 -21.08 0.57
N GLY A 175 10.94 -22.35 0.73
CA GLY A 175 9.95 -22.97 -0.14
C GLY A 175 8.62 -22.20 -0.08
N GLU A 176 7.92 -22.15 -1.22
CA GLU A 176 6.57 -21.57 -1.32
C GLU A 176 6.50 -20.06 -0.97
N ALA A 177 7.54 -19.31 -1.26
CA ALA A 177 7.63 -17.87 -0.98
C ALA A 177 6.51 -17.02 -1.59
N GLU A 178 5.74 -17.58 -2.50
CA GLU A 178 4.57 -16.94 -3.14
C GLU A 178 3.24 -17.63 -2.81
N GLN A 179 3.23 -18.62 -1.93
CA GLN A 179 2.00 -19.28 -1.53
C GLN A 179 1.10 -18.31 -0.75
N CYS A 180 -0.21 -18.46 -0.91
CA CYS A 180 -1.15 -17.66 -0.12
C CYS A 180 -0.99 -17.98 1.37
N CYS A 181 -0.84 -16.92 2.18
CA CYS A 181 -0.72 -17.07 3.63
C CYS A 181 -2.05 -17.40 4.34
N GLY A 182 -3.18 -17.39 3.61
CA GLY A 182 -4.52 -17.59 4.16
C GLY A 182 -5.15 -16.33 4.77
N PHE A 183 -4.39 -15.26 5.00
CA PHE A 183 -4.91 -14.02 5.57
C PHE A 183 -5.50 -13.10 4.50
N GLY A 184 -6.76 -13.32 4.13
CA GLY A 184 -7.50 -12.52 3.14
C GLY A 184 -8.68 -11.76 3.74
N GLY A 185 -8.59 -11.36 5.00
CA GLY A 185 -9.66 -10.68 5.73
C GLY A 185 -10.74 -11.65 6.24
N THR A 186 -11.35 -12.43 5.37
CA THR A 186 -12.40 -13.41 5.72
C THR A 186 -11.96 -14.88 5.61
N PHE A 187 -10.71 -15.14 5.27
CA PHE A 187 -10.16 -16.49 5.09
C PHE A 187 -9.33 -17.01 6.27
N SER A 188 -9.13 -16.21 7.29
CA SER A 188 -8.37 -16.58 8.50
C SER A 188 -9.26 -17.00 9.64
#